data_5aac966c5edb014f9ced090f7a55a087
#
_entry.id   5aac966c5edb014f9ced090f7a55a087
#
_cell.length_a   1.000
_cell.length_b   1.000
_cell.length_c   1.000
_cell.angle_alpha   90.00
_cell.angle_beta   90.00
_cell.angle_gamma   90.00
#
_symmetry.space_group_name_H-M   'P 1'
#
loop_
_entity.id
_entity.type
_entity.pdbx_description
1 polymer ?
#
loop_
_entity_poly.entity_id
_entity_poly.type
_entity_poly.pdbx_seq_one_letter_code
_entity_poly.pdbx_strand_id
1 'polypeptide(L)'
;PGNRALLESSLEQGLMDKLQAFLLELGKGFAFVARQQRISTESKDFYIDLVFYNYLLKCFVLIDLKTTELTHQDIGQMDMYVRMYDDLKRGEGDNPTVGILLCEDKDHSVVRYSVLNGSEQLFASRYKLILPSEEELRTELAREAEAIRLAMELGEQEASRGTEE
;
A
#
# COMPACT_ATOMS: atom_id res chain seq x y z
N PRO A 1 4.22 18.65 18.66
CA PRO A 1 4.88 17.42 18.14
C PRO A 1 3.98 16.19 18.20
N GLY A 2 3.26 15.95 19.33
CA GLY A 2 2.36 14.80 19.49
C GLY A 2 1.17 14.78 18.53
N ASN A 3 0.61 15.94 18.20
CA ASN A 3 -0.53 16.06 17.31
C ASN A 3 -0.17 15.69 15.85
N ARG A 4 1.03 16.04 15.40
CA ARG A 4 1.48 15.73 14.05
C ARG A 4 1.66 14.23 13.83
N ALA A 5 2.25 13.53 14.79
CA ALA A 5 2.41 12.08 14.73
C ALA A 5 1.07 11.34 14.74
N LEU A 6 0.10 11.81 15.54
CA LEU A 6 -1.26 11.27 15.57
C LEU A 6 -2.00 11.51 14.26
N LEU A 7 -1.85 12.69 13.65
CA LEU A 7 -2.44 13.03 12.36
C LEU A 7 -1.86 12.16 11.24
N GLU A 8 -0.55 11.96 11.21
CA GLU A 8 0.11 11.09 10.23
C GLU A 8 -0.36 9.64 10.36
N SER A 9 -0.44 9.11 11.59
CA SER A 9 -0.94 7.76 11.86
C SER A 9 -2.41 7.59 11.43
N SER A 10 -3.26 8.56 11.72
CA SER A 10 -4.67 8.55 11.31
C SER A 10 -4.81 8.64 9.80
N LEU A 11 -3.97 9.43 9.13
CA LEU A 11 -3.93 9.52 7.68
C LEU A 11 -3.52 8.18 7.06
N GLU A 12 -2.48 7.53 7.56
CA GLU A 12 -2.04 6.22 7.08
C GLU A 12 -3.15 5.17 7.21
N GLN A 13 -3.79 5.08 8.37
CA GLN A 13 -4.87 4.13 8.58
C GLN A 13 -6.06 4.40 7.69
N GLY A 14 -6.46 5.64 7.56
CA GLY A 14 -7.55 6.04 6.68
C GLY A 14 -7.26 5.72 5.22
N LEU A 15 -6.04 5.97 4.75
CA LEU A 15 -5.61 5.63 3.40
C LEU A 15 -5.58 4.12 3.18
N MET A 16 -5.10 3.34 4.15
CA MET A 16 -5.12 1.88 4.06
C MET A 16 -6.54 1.34 3.95
N ASP A 17 -7.48 1.87 4.74
CA ASP A 17 -8.89 1.49 4.66
C ASP A 17 -9.47 1.75 3.27
N LYS A 18 -9.18 2.92 2.70
CA LYS A 18 -9.66 3.32 1.38
C LYS A 18 -9.03 2.52 0.25
N LEU A 19 -7.73 2.26 0.34
CA LEU A 19 -7.02 1.42 -0.64
C LEU A 19 -7.52 -0.02 -0.61
N GLN A 20 -7.75 -0.58 0.57
CA GLN A 20 -8.31 -1.91 0.72
C GLN A 20 -9.69 -2.00 0.07
N ALA A 21 -10.58 -1.05 0.37
CA ALA A 21 -11.90 -0.98 -0.23
C ALA A 21 -11.84 -0.79 -1.75
N PHE A 22 -10.97 0.10 -2.22
CA PHE A 22 -10.78 0.38 -3.65
C PHE A 22 -10.37 -0.88 -4.41
N LEU A 23 -9.38 -1.61 -3.90
CA LEU A 23 -8.88 -2.82 -4.58
C LEU A 23 -9.91 -3.95 -4.56
N LEU A 24 -10.67 -4.10 -3.47
CA LEU A 24 -11.70 -5.14 -3.36
C LEU A 24 -12.93 -4.84 -4.21
N GLU A 25 -13.32 -3.58 -4.32
CA GLU A 25 -14.54 -3.17 -5.04
C GLU A 25 -14.31 -2.92 -6.52
N LEU A 26 -13.22 -2.25 -6.87
CA LEU A 26 -12.93 -1.80 -8.23
C LEU A 26 -11.77 -2.53 -8.90
N GLY A 27 -10.92 -3.17 -8.11
CA GLY A 27 -9.84 -3.99 -8.63
C GLY A 27 -10.34 -5.31 -9.21
N LYS A 28 -9.59 -5.88 -10.15
CA LYS A 28 -9.93 -7.15 -10.80
C LYS A 28 -9.19 -8.31 -10.14
N GLY A 29 -9.95 -9.23 -9.55
CA GLY A 29 -9.42 -10.48 -9.04
C GLY A 29 -8.73 -10.40 -7.69
N PHE A 30 -8.91 -9.32 -6.94
CA PHE A 30 -8.29 -9.15 -5.62
C PHE A 30 -9.08 -9.86 -4.52
N ALA A 31 -8.38 -10.68 -3.74
CA ALA A 31 -8.89 -11.29 -2.52
C ALA A 31 -8.01 -10.83 -1.36
N PHE A 32 -8.62 -10.34 -0.29
CA PHE A 32 -7.90 -9.87 0.88
C PHE A 32 -7.33 -11.04 1.69
N VAL A 33 -6.05 -10.96 2.05
CA VAL A 33 -5.36 -11.98 2.85
C VAL A 33 -5.08 -11.49 4.26
N ALA A 34 -4.40 -10.36 4.39
CA ALA A 34 -4.00 -9.86 5.71
C ALA A 34 -3.71 -8.36 5.68
N ARG A 35 -3.84 -7.75 6.86
CA ARG A 35 -3.41 -6.39 7.12
C ARG A 35 -2.36 -6.42 8.22
N GLN A 36 -1.29 -5.63 8.09
CA GLN A 36 -0.14 -5.62 9.01
C GLN A 36 0.42 -7.03 9.22
N GLN A 37 0.73 -7.67 8.10
CA GLN A 37 1.27 -9.03 8.10
C GLN A 37 2.71 -9.04 8.59
N ARG A 38 2.94 -9.73 9.71
CA ARG A 38 4.28 -9.88 10.28
C ARG A 38 5.15 -10.81 9.43
N ILE A 39 6.37 -10.37 9.17
CA ILE A 39 7.46 -11.19 8.62
C ILE A 39 8.62 -11.10 9.59
N SER A 40 9.12 -12.25 10.03
CA SER A 40 10.25 -12.34 10.96
C SER A 40 11.50 -12.80 10.24
N THR A 41 12.60 -12.09 10.43
CA THR A 41 13.94 -12.53 10.11
C THR A 41 14.68 -12.89 11.39
N GLU A 42 15.90 -13.42 11.31
CA GLU A 42 16.69 -13.77 12.50
C GLU A 42 16.94 -12.57 13.42
N SER A 43 17.00 -11.36 12.86
CA SER A 43 17.39 -10.15 13.58
C SER A 43 16.25 -9.16 13.83
N LYS A 44 15.14 -9.25 13.08
CA LYS A 44 14.13 -8.18 13.10
C LYS A 44 12.78 -8.67 12.61
N ASP A 45 11.70 -8.08 13.16
CA ASP A 45 10.35 -8.23 12.65
C ASP A 45 9.99 -7.07 11.72
N PHE A 46 9.31 -7.40 10.65
CA PHE A 46 8.76 -6.44 9.69
C PHE A 46 7.27 -6.67 9.53
N TYR A 47 6.56 -5.64 9.09
CA TYR A 47 5.12 -5.71 8.85
C TYR A 47 4.80 -5.18 7.46
N ILE A 48 4.02 -5.95 6.70
CA ILE A 48 3.51 -5.54 5.40
C ILE A 48 2.12 -4.95 5.62
N ASP A 49 1.86 -3.74 5.13
CA ASP A 49 0.62 -3.02 5.40
C ASP A 49 -0.61 -3.77 4.91
N LEU A 50 -0.62 -4.20 3.64
CA LEU A 50 -1.72 -4.96 3.05
C LEU A 50 -1.18 -6.12 2.22
N VAL A 51 -1.81 -7.28 2.37
CA VAL A 51 -1.52 -8.46 1.55
C VAL A 51 -2.80 -8.90 0.86
N PHE A 52 -2.74 -9.01 -0.45
CA PHE A 52 -3.80 -9.56 -1.29
C PHE A 52 -3.30 -10.79 -2.05
N TYR A 53 -4.23 -11.61 -2.48
CA TYR A 53 -4.00 -12.61 -3.51
C TYR A 53 -4.88 -12.26 -4.71
N ASN A 54 -4.28 -12.22 -5.89
CA ASN A 54 -5.02 -11.96 -7.12
C ASN A 54 -5.25 -13.28 -7.85
N TYR A 55 -6.49 -13.73 -7.90
CA TYR A 55 -6.84 -15.03 -8.46
C TYR A 55 -6.84 -15.05 -9.99
N LEU A 56 -6.89 -13.91 -10.67
CA LEU A 56 -6.74 -13.83 -12.12
C LEU A 56 -5.28 -13.95 -12.54
N LEU A 57 -4.39 -13.36 -11.76
CA LEU A 57 -2.94 -13.43 -11.97
C LEU A 57 -2.29 -14.62 -11.27
N LYS A 58 -2.99 -15.23 -10.31
CA LYS A 58 -2.50 -16.31 -9.45
C LYS A 58 -1.19 -15.92 -8.76
N CYS A 59 -1.20 -14.78 -8.09
CA CYS A 59 -0.03 -14.30 -7.36
C CYS A 59 -0.43 -13.49 -6.13
N PHE A 60 0.48 -13.44 -5.16
CA PHE A 60 0.36 -12.50 -4.05
C PHE A 60 0.69 -11.08 -4.51
N VAL A 61 -0.02 -10.12 -3.94
CA VAL A 61 0.22 -8.69 -4.16
C VAL A 61 0.41 -8.04 -2.79
N LEU A 62 1.60 -7.49 -2.57
CA LEU A 62 2.00 -6.87 -1.31
C LEU A 62 1.95 -5.35 -1.47
N ILE A 63 1.37 -4.65 -0.51
CA ILE A 63 1.25 -3.20 -0.58
C ILE A 63 1.78 -2.58 0.69
N ASP A 64 2.69 -1.62 0.54
CA ASP A 64 3.16 -0.74 1.60
C ASP A 64 2.85 0.71 1.28
N LEU A 65 2.43 1.45 2.28
CA LEU A 65 2.12 2.86 2.20
C LEU A 65 3.10 3.67 3.05
N LYS A 66 3.67 4.72 2.45
CA LYS A 66 4.50 5.71 3.13
C LYS A 66 3.84 7.08 3.05
N THR A 67 3.81 7.80 4.15
CA THR A 67 3.33 9.19 4.21
C THR A 67 4.47 10.20 4.32
N THR A 68 5.69 9.71 4.22
CA THR A 68 6.93 10.49 4.15
C THR A 68 7.65 10.22 2.84
N GLU A 69 8.72 10.96 2.57
CA GLU A 69 9.52 10.79 1.36
C GLU A 69 9.99 9.34 1.18
N LEU A 70 9.87 8.84 -0.05
CA LEU A 70 10.32 7.50 -0.41
C LEU A 70 11.84 7.41 -0.43
N THR A 71 12.41 6.44 0.29
CA THR A 71 13.85 6.23 0.38
C THR A 71 14.28 4.95 -0.36
N HIS A 72 15.57 4.84 -0.65
CA HIS A 72 16.14 3.60 -1.20
C HIS A 72 15.96 2.41 -0.26
N GLN A 73 15.94 2.66 1.05
CA GLN A 73 15.67 1.63 2.06
C GLN A 73 14.26 1.09 1.93
N ASP A 74 13.27 1.94 1.70
CA ASP A 74 11.87 1.53 1.49
C ASP A 74 11.74 0.63 0.26
N ILE A 75 12.43 0.98 -0.83
CA ILE A 75 12.45 0.20 -2.06
C ILE A 75 13.09 -1.16 -1.82
N GLY A 76 14.26 -1.19 -1.18
CA GLY A 76 14.96 -2.43 -0.84
C GLY A 76 14.14 -3.32 0.10
N GLN A 77 13.40 -2.73 1.02
CA GLN A 77 12.55 -3.46 1.94
C GLN A 77 11.38 -4.14 1.21
N MET A 78 10.74 -3.46 0.27
CA MET A 78 9.69 -4.07 -0.56
C MET A 78 10.25 -5.21 -1.42
N ASP A 79 11.42 -5.04 -2.02
CA ASP A 79 12.09 -6.09 -2.78
C ASP A 79 12.35 -7.32 -1.90
N MET A 80 12.75 -7.12 -0.65
CA MET A 80 12.92 -8.18 0.32
C MET A 80 11.60 -8.92 0.60
N TYR A 81 10.51 -8.19 0.82
CA TYR A 81 9.20 -8.77 1.08
C TYR A 81 8.73 -9.64 -0.09
N VAL A 82 8.90 -9.17 -1.31
CA VAL A 82 8.53 -9.91 -2.52
C VAL A 82 9.30 -11.23 -2.60
N ARG A 83 10.61 -11.22 -2.34
CA ARG A 83 11.43 -12.43 -2.32
C ARG A 83 11.00 -13.40 -1.22
N MET A 84 10.76 -12.90 -0.02
CA MET A 84 10.35 -13.72 1.11
C MET A 84 9.01 -14.40 0.84
N TYR A 85 8.06 -13.68 0.26
CA TYR A 85 6.77 -14.25 -0.12
C TYR A 85 6.91 -15.33 -1.19
N ASP A 86 7.75 -15.10 -2.18
CA ASP A 86 8.01 -16.12 -3.19
C ASP A 86 8.66 -17.38 -2.62
N ASP A 87 9.59 -17.21 -1.67
CA ASP A 87 10.29 -18.34 -1.06
C ASP A 87 9.40 -19.10 -0.04
N LEU A 88 8.57 -18.40 0.72
CA LEU A 88 7.89 -18.95 1.89
C LEU A 88 6.38 -19.16 1.71
N LYS A 89 5.72 -18.36 0.89
CA LYS A 89 4.26 -18.34 0.78
C LYS A 89 3.72 -18.74 -0.58
N ARG A 90 4.50 -18.54 -1.62
CA ARG A 90 4.09 -18.87 -2.98
C ARG A 90 3.83 -20.37 -3.10
N GLY A 91 2.62 -20.72 -3.55
CA GLY A 91 2.24 -22.10 -3.76
C GLY A 91 2.69 -22.64 -5.11
N GLU A 92 2.59 -23.95 -5.26
CA GLU A 92 2.81 -24.61 -6.55
C GLU A 92 1.76 -24.12 -7.55
N GLY A 93 2.19 -23.69 -8.72
CA GLY A 93 1.31 -23.12 -9.74
C GLY A 93 1.05 -21.62 -9.61
N ASP A 94 1.48 -20.99 -8.53
CA ASP A 94 1.41 -19.54 -8.40
C ASP A 94 2.49 -18.85 -9.26
N ASN A 95 2.12 -17.70 -9.79
CA ASN A 95 3.07 -16.81 -10.46
C ASN A 95 3.84 -15.97 -9.43
N PRO A 96 4.96 -15.35 -9.83
CA PRO A 96 5.75 -14.52 -8.93
C PRO A 96 4.98 -13.40 -8.25
N THR A 97 5.29 -13.17 -6.99
CA THR A 97 4.71 -12.11 -6.16
C THR A 97 5.04 -10.72 -6.72
N VAL A 98 4.10 -9.81 -6.57
CA VAL A 98 4.25 -8.40 -6.95
C VAL A 98 4.17 -7.53 -5.70
N GLY A 99 5.08 -6.56 -5.59
CA GLY A 99 5.01 -5.52 -4.57
C GLY A 99 4.54 -4.21 -5.16
N ILE A 100 3.75 -3.46 -4.40
CA ILE A 100 3.31 -2.11 -4.74
C ILE A 100 3.69 -1.21 -3.58
N LEU A 101 4.59 -0.26 -3.84
CA LEU A 101 4.99 0.73 -2.86
C LEU A 101 4.31 2.05 -3.21
N LEU A 102 3.50 2.53 -2.27
CA LEU A 102 2.74 3.77 -2.41
C LEU A 102 3.34 4.83 -1.50
N CYS A 103 3.51 6.02 -2.03
CA CYS A 103 3.98 7.16 -1.26
C CYS A 103 3.03 8.34 -1.45
N GLU A 104 2.53 8.85 -0.36
CA GLU A 104 1.73 10.08 -0.32
C GLU A 104 2.47 11.08 0.56
N ASP A 105 3.25 11.97 -0.06
CA ASP A 105 3.98 13.03 0.62
C ASP A 105 3.51 14.38 0.07
N LYS A 106 2.97 15.21 0.93
CA LYS A 106 2.45 16.58 0.74
C LYS A 106 1.93 16.92 -0.67
N ASP A 107 2.84 17.08 -1.64
CA ASP A 107 2.51 17.49 -3.00
C ASP A 107 2.80 16.39 -4.04
N HIS A 108 3.27 15.23 -3.59
CA HIS A 108 3.68 14.15 -4.50
C HIS A 108 3.11 12.80 -4.07
N SER A 109 2.34 12.21 -4.97
CA SER A 109 1.91 10.81 -4.84
C SER A 109 2.73 9.98 -5.83
N VAL A 110 3.41 8.96 -5.31
CA VAL A 110 4.26 8.07 -6.11
C VAL A 110 3.79 6.63 -5.94
N VAL A 111 3.73 5.92 -7.05
CA VAL A 111 3.41 4.49 -7.09
C VAL A 111 4.56 3.75 -7.76
N ARG A 112 5.08 2.75 -7.10
CA ARG A 112 6.17 1.93 -7.63
C ARG A 112 5.83 0.45 -7.52
N TYR A 113 5.90 -0.25 -8.63
CA TYR A 113 5.79 -1.71 -8.69
C TYR A 113 7.15 -2.37 -8.49
N SER A 114 7.18 -3.44 -7.72
CA SER A 114 8.36 -4.27 -7.50
C SER A 114 8.07 -5.69 -7.94
N VAL A 115 8.91 -6.21 -8.82
CA VAL A 115 8.84 -7.59 -9.30
C VAL A 115 10.23 -8.22 -9.22
N LEU A 116 10.28 -9.54 -9.13
CA LEU A 116 11.56 -10.26 -9.11
C LEU A 116 12.31 -10.07 -10.43
N ASN A 117 13.64 -10.11 -10.33
CA ASN A 117 14.51 -10.12 -11.51
C ASN A 117 14.13 -11.29 -12.44
N GLY A 118 13.97 -11.00 -13.72
CA GLY A 118 13.51 -11.96 -14.72
C GLY A 118 12.00 -12.02 -14.90
N SER A 119 11.23 -11.31 -14.07
CA SER A 119 9.75 -11.25 -14.17
C SER A 119 9.22 -10.00 -14.87
N GLU A 120 10.08 -9.12 -15.36
CA GLU A 120 9.71 -7.84 -15.97
C GLU A 120 8.85 -8.03 -17.23
N GLN A 121 9.17 -9.05 -18.03
CA GLN A 121 8.40 -9.36 -19.23
C GLN A 121 7.02 -9.89 -18.89
N LEU A 122 6.91 -10.76 -17.90
CA LEU A 122 5.65 -11.27 -17.39
C LEU A 122 4.79 -10.13 -16.84
N PHE A 123 5.40 -9.21 -16.10
CA PHE A 123 4.72 -8.01 -15.59
C PHE A 123 4.15 -7.18 -16.74
N ALA A 124 4.96 -6.87 -17.74
CA ALA A 124 4.55 -6.04 -18.89
C ALA A 124 3.45 -6.69 -19.73
N SER A 125 3.51 -8.02 -19.92
CA SER A 125 2.58 -8.73 -20.80
C SER A 125 1.29 -9.19 -20.13
N ARG A 126 1.29 -9.38 -18.83
CA ARG A 126 0.16 -10.01 -18.12
C ARG A 126 -0.32 -9.22 -16.91
N TYR A 127 0.57 -8.88 -15.98
CA TYR A 127 0.17 -8.25 -14.71
C TYR A 127 -0.37 -6.84 -14.92
N LYS A 128 0.25 -6.09 -15.81
CA LYS A 128 -0.14 -4.72 -16.15
C LYS A 128 -1.56 -4.60 -16.70
N LEU A 129 -2.10 -5.67 -17.27
CA LEU A 129 -3.47 -5.69 -17.82
C LEU A 129 -4.53 -5.84 -16.73
N ILE A 130 -4.18 -6.44 -15.60
CA ILE A 130 -5.09 -6.78 -14.51
C ILE A 130 -4.95 -5.82 -13.34
N LEU A 131 -3.70 -5.48 -12.97
CA LEU A 131 -3.44 -4.55 -11.87
C LEU A 131 -3.89 -3.14 -12.23
N PRO A 132 -4.34 -2.34 -11.25
CA PRO A 132 -4.56 -0.92 -11.49
C PRO A 132 -3.28 -0.27 -12.02
N SER A 133 -3.41 0.71 -12.91
CA SER A 133 -2.26 1.45 -13.39
C SER A 133 -1.66 2.31 -12.28
N GLU A 134 -0.39 2.68 -12.41
CA GLU A 134 0.25 3.60 -11.48
C GLU A 134 -0.53 4.91 -11.38
N GLU A 135 -1.05 5.40 -12.50
CA GLU A 135 -1.85 6.62 -12.54
C GLU A 135 -3.19 6.48 -11.82
N GLU A 136 -3.89 5.36 -12.00
CA GLU A 136 -5.15 5.08 -11.30
C GLU A 136 -4.93 5.04 -9.78
N LEU A 137 -3.90 4.32 -9.32
CA LEU A 137 -3.55 4.24 -7.90
C LEU A 137 -3.12 5.59 -7.36
N ARG A 138 -2.33 6.36 -8.11
CA ARG A 138 -1.87 7.69 -7.72
C ARG A 138 -3.05 8.65 -7.55
N THR A 139 -3.95 8.66 -8.51
CA THR A 139 -5.14 9.50 -8.48
C THR A 139 -6.04 9.16 -7.30
N GLU A 140 -6.29 7.88 -7.07
CA GLU A 140 -7.09 7.42 -5.94
C GLU A 140 -6.45 7.79 -4.61
N LEU A 141 -5.14 7.55 -4.47
CA LEU A 141 -4.37 7.87 -3.27
C LEU A 141 -4.42 9.37 -2.96
N ALA A 142 -4.18 10.22 -3.94
CA ALA A 142 -4.20 11.67 -3.77
C ALA A 142 -5.59 12.18 -3.39
N ARG A 143 -6.62 11.69 -4.05
CA ARG A 143 -8.02 12.06 -3.79
C ARG A 143 -8.45 11.69 -2.36
N GLU A 144 -8.15 10.48 -1.94
CA GLU A 144 -8.52 9.99 -0.61
C GLU A 144 -7.72 10.68 0.49
N ALA A 145 -6.44 10.97 0.25
CA ALA A 145 -5.60 11.72 1.18
C ALA A 145 -6.14 13.13 1.41
N GLU A 146 -6.53 13.82 0.34
CA GLU A 146 -7.12 15.16 0.43
C GLU A 146 -8.44 15.14 1.22
N ALA A 147 -9.30 14.18 0.94
CA ALA A 147 -10.57 14.04 1.63
C ALA A 147 -10.40 13.77 3.13
N ILE A 148 -9.42 12.92 3.49
CA ILE A 148 -9.12 12.61 4.90
C ILE A 148 -8.56 13.85 5.61
N ARG A 149 -7.62 14.57 5.01
CA ARG A 149 -7.04 15.80 5.57
C ARG A 149 -8.12 16.85 5.81
N LEU A 150 -9.00 17.04 4.85
CA LEU A 150 -10.11 18.00 4.96
C LEU A 150 -11.06 17.62 6.09
N ALA A 151 -11.43 16.36 6.24
CA ALA A 151 -12.26 15.88 7.32
C ALA A 151 -11.61 16.09 8.69
N MET A 152 -10.30 15.89 8.80
CA MET A 152 -9.53 16.13 10.02
C MET A 152 -9.51 17.62 10.39
N GLU A 153 -9.30 18.52 9.43
CA GLU A 153 -9.32 19.96 9.64
C GLU A 153 -10.70 20.44 10.13
N LEU A 154 -11.78 19.94 9.54
CA LEU A 154 -13.15 20.27 9.98
C LEU A 154 -13.43 19.76 11.39
N GLY A 155 -12.96 18.57 11.74
CA GLY A 155 -13.06 18.02 13.10
C GLY A 155 -12.32 18.86 14.13
N GLU A 156 -11.13 19.36 13.81
CA GLU A 156 -10.34 20.27 14.67
C GLU A 156 -11.05 21.60 14.88
N GLN A 157 -11.64 22.18 13.83
CA GLN A 157 -12.39 23.43 13.92
C GLN A 157 -13.63 23.30 14.81
N GLU A 158 -14.37 22.20 14.70
CA GLU A 158 -15.51 21.92 15.56
C GLU A 158 -15.12 21.74 17.02
N ALA A 159 -14.03 21.02 17.28
CA ALA A 159 -13.50 20.82 18.61
C ALA A 159 -13.05 22.13 19.27
N SER A 160 -12.43 23.05 18.53
CA SER A 160 -12.01 24.33 19.03
C SER A 160 -13.19 25.28 19.33
N ARG A 161 -14.28 25.19 18.57
CA ARG A 161 -15.51 25.97 18.84
C ARG A 161 -16.24 25.48 20.09
N GLY A 162 -16.23 24.16 20.36
CA GLY A 162 -16.89 23.60 21.53
C GLY A 162 -16.19 23.90 22.85
N THR A 163 -14.96 24.42 22.84
CA THR A 163 -14.23 24.82 24.04
C THR A 163 -14.39 26.30 24.39
N GLU A 164 -15.02 27.10 23.55
CA GLU A 164 -15.26 28.54 23.79
C GLU A 164 -16.66 28.83 24.39
N GLU A 165 -17.51 27.82 24.54
CA GLU A 165 -18.79 27.89 25.26
C GLU A 165 -18.67 27.34 26.71
#